data_c2f528bb6435e7632ec2dad8abbe1cac
#
_entry.id   c2f528bb6435e7632ec2dad8abbe1cac
#
_cell.length_a   1.000
_cell.length_b   1.000
_cell.length_c   1.000
_cell.angle_alpha   90.00
_cell.angle_beta   90.00
_cell.angle_gamma   90.00
#
_symmetry.space_group_name_H-M   'P 1'
#
loop_
_entity.id
_entity.type
_entity.pdbx_description
1 polymer ?
#
loop_
_entity_poly.entity_id
_entity_poly.type
_entity_poly.pdbx_seq_one_letter_code
_entity_poly.pdbx_strand_id
1 'polypeptide(L)'
;MLSLYVYYRVSPDQHAQRLAQWQALNRALAGYGAPTGQRQQRREDASTWMEVYPDLPDHFEAAYRQALMAVDGDGQWQACRHEEWFVTSQEGD
;
A
#
# COMPACT_ATOMS: atom_id res chain seq x y z
N MET A 1 -8.86 -14.89 -4.58
CA MET A 1 -7.66 -14.28 -3.99
C MET A 1 -7.91 -12.80 -3.74
N LEU A 2 -7.33 -12.26 -2.71
CA LEU A 2 -7.50 -10.87 -2.32
C LEU A 2 -6.38 -10.03 -2.93
N SER A 3 -6.71 -8.83 -3.39
CA SER A 3 -5.72 -7.88 -3.89
C SER A 3 -6.04 -6.49 -3.34
N LEU A 4 -5.00 -5.70 -3.10
CA LEU A 4 -5.15 -4.33 -2.62
C LEU A 4 -4.44 -3.38 -3.57
N TYR A 5 -5.14 -2.32 -3.95
CA TYR A 5 -4.58 -1.21 -4.71
C TYR A 5 -4.74 0.05 -3.89
N VAL A 6 -3.65 0.79 -3.71
CA VAL A 6 -3.66 2.04 -2.94
C VAL A 6 -3.09 3.14 -3.81
N TYR A 7 -3.80 4.26 -3.91
CA TYR A 7 -3.29 5.38 -4.68
C TYR A 7 -3.48 6.69 -3.91
N TYR A 8 -2.56 7.63 -4.14
CA TYR A 8 -2.55 8.90 -3.46
C TYR A 8 -1.64 9.87 -4.21
N ARG A 9 -1.77 11.14 -3.88
CA ARG A 9 -0.94 12.17 -4.50
C ARG A 9 0.25 12.47 -3.60
N VAL A 10 1.40 12.73 -4.25
CA VAL A 10 2.65 13.06 -3.56
C VAL A 10 3.21 14.30 -4.23
N SER A 11 3.28 15.41 -3.50
CA SER A 11 3.90 16.62 -4.01
C SER A 11 5.43 16.49 -4.01
N PRO A 12 6.15 17.28 -4.83
CA PRO A 12 7.61 17.14 -4.90
C PRO A 12 8.32 17.30 -3.56
N ASP A 13 7.81 18.16 -2.67
CA ASP A 13 8.41 18.37 -1.36
C ASP A 13 8.14 17.22 -0.39
N GLN A 14 7.18 16.35 -0.71
CA GLN A 14 6.85 15.18 0.10
C GLN A 14 7.51 13.89 -0.40
N HIS A 15 8.17 13.95 -1.55
CA HIS A 15 8.65 12.74 -2.23
C HIS A 15 9.54 11.88 -1.34
N ALA A 16 10.55 12.48 -0.72
CA ALA A 16 11.50 11.73 0.11
C ALA A 16 10.81 11.11 1.33
N GLN A 17 9.93 11.86 1.98
CA GLN A 17 9.19 11.40 3.14
C GLN A 17 8.28 10.23 2.78
N ARG A 18 7.52 10.36 1.71
CA ARG A 18 6.59 9.30 1.29
C ARG A 18 7.32 8.04 0.84
N LEU A 19 8.46 8.21 0.16
CA LEU A 19 9.27 7.06 -0.24
C LEU A 19 9.78 6.31 0.99
N ALA A 20 10.29 7.04 1.98
CA ALA A 20 10.77 6.43 3.22
C ALA A 20 9.64 5.69 3.96
N GLN A 21 8.45 6.28 4.00
CA GLN A 21 7.28 5.65 4.63
C GLN A 21 6.88 4.37 3.89
N TRP A 22 6.87 4.40 2.57
CA TRP A 22 6.53 3.21 1.79
C TRP A 22 7.55 2.08 2.01
N GLN A 23 8.83 2.43 2.03
CA GLN A 23 9.87 1.44 2.31
C GLN A 23 9.74 0.86 3.71
N ALA A 24 9.44 1.70 4.70
CA ALA A 24 9.22 1.24 6.07
C ALA A 24 8.00 0.34 6.19
N LEU A 25 6.92 0.67 5.46
CA LEU A 25 5.73 -0.16 5.44
C LEU A 25 6.04 -1.57 4.92
N ASN A 26 6.79 -1.65 3.83
CA ASN A 26 7.12 -2.95 3.26
C ASN A 26 8.07 -3.75 4.15
N ARG A 27 9.00 -3.09 4.85
CA ARG A 27 9.82 -3.79 5.84
C ARG A 27 8.98 -4.36 6.98
N ALA A 28 7.99 -3.58 7.45
CA ALA A 28 7.10 -4.04 8.51
C ALA A 28 6.24 -5.22 8.04
N LEU A 29 5.71 -5.16 6.81
CA LEU A 29 4.96 -6.27 6.24
C LEU A 29 5.80 -7.54 6.17
N ALA A 30 7.03 -7.42 5.70
CA ALA A 30 7.95 -8.55 5.64
C ALA A 30 8.21 -9.13 7.04
N GLY A 31 8.31 -8.27 8.04
CA GLY A 31 8.49 -8.70 9.42
C GLY A 31 7.32 -9.48 9.98
N TYR A 32 6.11 -9.25 9.47
CA TYR A 32 4.93 -10.03 9.83
C TYR A 32 4.74 -11.26 8.96
N GLY A 33 5.67 -11.53 8.05
CA GLY A 33 5.53 -12.63 7.10
C GLY A 33 4.48 -12.37 6.04
N ALA A 34 4.12 -11.12 5.83
CA ALA A 34 3.12 -10.73 4.84
C ALA A 34 3.79 -10.35 3.52
N PRO A 35 3.08 -10.48 2.39
CA PRO A 35 3.60 -10.04 1.10
C PRO A 35 3.87 -8.54 1.08
N THR A 36 4.88 -8.15 0.32
CA THR A 36 5.20 -6.74 0.09
C THR A 36 4.61 -6.30 -1.24
N GLY A 37 4.52 -4.98 -1.42
CA GLY A 37 3.90 -4.43 -2.62
C GLY A 37 4.91 -3.89 -3.61
N GLN A 38 4.38 -3.47 -4.74
CA GLN A 38 5.12 -2.74 -5.76
C GLN A 38 4.58 -1.32 -5.83
N ARG A 39 5.46 -0.37 -6.09
CA ARG A 39 5.07 1.02 -6.23
C ARG A 39 5.18 1.44 -7.69
N GLN A 40 4.15 2.11 -8.16
CA GLN A 40 4.07 2.64 -9.51
C GLN A 40 3.67 4.10 -9.44
N GLN A 41 3.96 4.85 -10.49
CA GLN A 41 3.45 6.21 -10.61
C GLN A 41 2.74 6.34 -11.96
N ARG A 42 1.77 7.27 -12.01
CA ARG A 42 1.01 7.48 -13.24
C ARG A 42 1.94 8.03 -14.32
N ARG A 43 1.78 7.51 -15.52
CA ARG A 43 2.68 7.86 -16.62
C ARG A 43 2.65 9.36 -16.94
N GLU A 44 1.46 9.96 -16.97
CA GLU A 44 1.28 11.36 -17.33
C GLU A 44 1.34 12.30 -16.12
N ASP A 45 1.39 11.75 -14.92
CA ASP A 45 1.36 12.54 -13.70
C ASP A 45 2.15 11.82 -12.61
N ALA A 46 3.42 12.13 -12.52
CA ALA A 46 4.34 11.48 -11.58
C ALA A 46 3.98 11.78 -10.11
N SER A 47 3.08 12.74 -9.85
CA SER A 47 2.63 13.02 -8.50
C SER A 47 1.57 12.05 -8.01
N THR A 48 1.02 11.20 -8.88
CA THR A 48 0.07 10.17 -8.48
C THR A 48 0.80 8.84 -8.35
N TRP A 49 0.86 8.31 -7.13
CA TRP A 49 1.52 7.04 -6.82
C TRP A 49 0.48 5.97 -6.60
N MET A 50 0.83 4.74 -6.99
CA MET A 50 0.01 3.56 -6.73
C MET A 50 0.87 2.48 -6.12
N GLU A 51 0.34 1.82 -5.10
CA GLU A 51 0.91 0.61 -4.52
C GLU A 51 0.02 -0.57 -4.91
N VAL A 52 0.64 -1.67 -5.27
CA VAL A 52 -0.08 -2.86 -5.75
C VAL A 52 0.35 -4.05 -4.90
N TYR A 53 -0.63 -4.71 -4.30
CA TYR A 53 -0.42 -5.88 -3.44
C TYR A 53 -1.31 -7.01 -3.97
N PRO A 54 -0.79 -7.86 -4.88
CA PRO A 54 -1.60 -8.93 -5.48
C PRO A 54 -1.53 -10.22 -4.69
N ASP A 55 -2.54 -11.08 -4.88
CA ASP A 55 -2.53 -12.47 -4.39
C ASP A 55 -2.28 -12.57 -2.90
N LEU A 56 -3.09 -11.88 -2.12
CA LEU A 56 -2.88 -11.72 -0.69
C LEU A 56 -3.51 -12.85 0.12
N PRO A 57 -2.84 -13.31 1.20
CA PRO A 57 -3.43 -14.27 2.13
C PRO A 57 -4.47 -13.60 3.03
N ASP A 58 -5.28 -14.40 3.70
CA ASP A 58 -6.38 -13.91 4.53
C ASP A 58 -5.92 -13.00 5.68
N HIS A 59 -4.73 -13.26 6.21
CA HIS A 59 -4.22 -12.46 7.32
C HIS A 59 -3.61 -11.11 6.91
N PHE A 60 -3.57 -10.83 5.60
CA PHE A 60 -2.86 -9.65 5.11
C PHE A 60 -3.44 -8.35 5.67
N GLU A 61 -4.76 -8.24 5.71
CA GLU A 61 -5.37 -6.96 6.10
C GLU A 61 -4.97 -6.58 7.53
N ALA A 62 -4.97 -7.54 8.45
CA ALA A 62 -4.57 -7.25 9.83
C ALA A 62 -3.10 -6.83 9.91
N ALA A 63 -2.21 -7.54 9.19
CA ALA A 63 -0.79 -7.20 9.16
C ALA A 63 -0.58 -5.82 8.54
N TYR A 64 -1.31 -5.51 7.48
CA TYR A 64 -1.23 -4.23 6.79
C TYR A 64 -1.64 -3.08 7.72
N ARG A 65 -2.74 -3.23 8.45
CA ARG A 65 -3.19 -2.20 9.38
C ARG A 65 -2.18 -1.95 10.48
N GLN A 66 -1.61 -3.01 11.04
CA GLN A 66 -0.59 -2.87 12.09
C GLN A 66 0.68 -2.21 11.54
N ALA A 67 1.13 -2.64 10.37
CA ALA A 67 2.32 -2.06 9.76
C ALA A 67 2.13 -0.58 9.45
N LEU A 68 0.95 -0.22 8.92
CA LEU A 68 0.65 1.16 8.58
C LEU A 68 0.63 2.04 9.83
N MET A 69 0.02 1.57 10.91
CA MET A 69 0.01 2.31 12.18
C MET A 69 1.43 2.54 12.71
N ALA A 70 2.31 1.56 12.55
CA ALA A 70 3.66 1.66 13.06
C ALA A 70 4.50 2.71 12.31
N VAL A 71 4.24 2.92 11.01
CA VAL A 71 5.05 3.84 10.19
C VAL A 71 4.41 5.21 10.01
N ASP A 72 3.11 5.35 10.27
CA ASP A 72 2.35 6.58 10.06
C ASP A 72 1.88 7.13 11.40
N GLY A 73 2.84 7.63 12.18
CA GLY A 73 2.60 7.99 13.58
C GLY A 73 1.51 9.04 13.80
N ASP A 74 1.33 9.98 12.87
CA ASP A 74 0.32 11.03 13.00
C ASP A 74 -0.93 10.78 12.15
N GLY A 75 -0.95 9.69 11.38
CA GLY A 75 -2.10 9.33 10.55
C GLY A 75 -2.28 10.16 9.29
N GLN A 76 -1.36 11.06 8.99
CA GLN A 76 -1.51 11.94 7.82
C GLN A 76 -1.38 11.18 6.50
N TRP A 77 -0.49 10.21 6.43
CA TRP A 77 -0.33 9.40 5.24
C TRP A 77 -1.57 8.54 5.02
N GLN A 78 -2.06 7.90 6.08
CA GLN A 78 -3.26 7.08 6.00
C GLN A 78 -4.46 7.89 5.52
N ALA A 79 -4.56 9.15 5.93
CA ALA A 79 -5.68 10.00 5.57
C ALA A 79 -5.77 10.27 4.07
N CYS A 80 -4.64 10.24 3.35
CA CYS A 80 -4.64 10.51 1.91
C CYS A 80 -4.62 9.24 1.05
N ARG A 81 -4.55 8.07 1.67
CA ARG A 81 -4.46 6.79 0.96
C ARG A 81 -5.86 6.33 0.56
N HIS A 82 -6.08 6.14 -0.73
CA HIS A 82 -7.32 5.56 -1.26
C HIS A 82 -7.09 4.07 -1.47
N GLU A 83 -7.77 3.25 -0.69
CA GLU A 83 -7.63 1.80 -0.72
C GLU A 83 -8.78 1.19 -1.48
N GLU A 84 -8.45 0.29 -2.42
CA GLU A 84 -9.45 -0.50 -3.12
C GLU A 84 -9.09 -1.97 -2.98
N TRP A 85 -10.01 -2.73 -2.40
CA TRP A 85 -9.84 -4.15 -2.17
C TRP A 85 -10.64 -4.93 -3.18
N PHE A 86 -9.99 -5.90 -3.81
CA PHE A 86 -10.63 -6.73 -4.82
C PHE A 86 -10.48 -8.20 -4.46
N VAL A 87 -11.50 -8.98 -4.78
CA VAL A 87 -11.48 -10.42 -4.59
C VAL A 87 -11.64 -11.06 -5.97
N THR A 88 -10.68 -11.93 -6.34
CA THR A 88 -10.78 -12.66 -7.59
C THR A 88 -11.83 -13.74 -7.45
N SER A 89 -12.85 -13.70 -8.31
CA SER A 89 -13.89 -14.71 -8.33
C SER A 89 -13.35 -16.01 -8.90
N GLN A 90 -13.80 -17.12 -8.34
CA GLN A 90 -13.45 -18.44 -8.86
C GLN A 90 -14.61 -19.15 -9.49
N GLU A 91 -15.79 -18.58 -9.41
CA GLU A 91 -16.97 -19.18 -10.00
C GLU A 91 -17.06 -18.78 -11.47
N GLY A 92 -17.55 -19.68 -12.29
CA GLY A 92 -17.67 -19.44 -13.71
C GLY A 92 -16.33 -19.32 -14.43
N ASP A 93 -15.31 -19.62 -13.75
CA ASP A 93 -13.95 -19.50 -14.29
C ASP A 93 -13.66 -20.57 -15.30
#